data_fae1370f8e140c918551c122084c3fd2
#
_entry.id   fae1370f8e140c918551c122084c3fd2
#
_cell.length_a   1.000
_cell.length_b   1.000
_cell.length_c   1.000
_cell.angle_alpha   90.00
_cell.angle_beta   90.00
_cell.angle_gamma   90.00
#
_symmetry.space_group_name_H-M   'P 1'
#
loop_
_entity.id
_entity.type
_entity.pdbx_description
1 polymer ?
#
loop_
_entity_poly.entity_id
_entity_poly.type
_entity_poly.pdbx_seq_one_letter_code
_entity_poly.pdbx_strand_id
1 'polypeptide(L)'
;IRSSTVHEDGKSKSFAGLFESVLNLNSQNYEDVSSGIKKVKLSYKKYHSNKNEILIQDMIENVNISGVITTCDLKNYSPYYIINFDKGNDTTAVTSGKKNSENFIFFRKSKSKPKKKIFSRLILLAKELEKKFDNEFLDIEFAVKKNKIYLFQVRPIINKSNLKHDDGLYAIALKKLEKKIKKLQDENINLLGKISYFGVMPDWNPAEMIGTKPKPLSLSLYKELITDHVWALNRKNLGFRDMTSNHLMTSFFGTPFVDVRVDFNSWIPNLLDNNLANKLTNYYLDQFKKNTTAHDKVEFEILFTCYTPSSEKKLLKLKKFGFSNDELLKISKSLKFINKQALKQFPIYLKNINALKLKQEKLVKSKMYEIDKINWLIEDCKRYGTYSFAGLARCGFIAIELLNSFVDMEIIDEGQKSIFLKNINTITTEMLIDKNKLSKNNFIKKFGHLRPDTYEITSKNYEDGYELYFKNNKKIDKKIDKKKFIFNKIQIKKINKFL
;
A
#
# COMPACT_ATOMS: atom_id res chain seq x y z
N ILE A 1 -19.46 13.69 -33.05
CA ILE A 1 -20.72 14.40 -32.76
C ILE A 1 -20.96 14.29 -31.26
N ARG A 2 -21.21 15.40 -30.58
CA ARG A 2 -21.41 15.42 -29.13
C ARG A 2 -22.49 16.40 -28.72
N SER A 3 -23.02 16.22 -27.54
CA SER A 3 -23.94 17.14 -26.90
C SER A 3 -23.30 18.50 -26.60
N SER A 4 -24.12 19.55 -26.67
CA SER A 4 -23.80 20.90 -26.21
C SER A 4 -25.10 21.48 -25.64
N THR A 5 -25.33 21.31 -24.35
CA THR A 5 -26.57 21.70 -23.71
C THR A 5 -26.31 22.63 -22.55
N VAL A 6 -27.22 23.59 -22.34
CA VAL A 6 -27.18 24.54 -21.20
C VAL A 6 -27.30 23.82 -19.86
N HIS A 7 -27.76 22.59 -19.84
CA HIS A 7 -27.91 21.80 -18.62
C HIS A 7 -26.64 20.99 -18.27
N GLU A 8 -25.72 20.71 -19.24
CA GLU A 8 -24.53 19.89 -19.04
C GLU A 8 -23.53 20.57 -18.10
N ASP A 9 -23.38 21.89 -18.23
CA ASP A 9 -22.35 22.69 -17.56
C ASP A 9 -22.94 23.76 -16.62
N GLY A 10 -24.05 23.44 -15.94
CA GLY A 10 -24.74 24.38 -15.03
C GLY A 10 -23.89 24.71 -13.78
N LYS A 11 -24.00 25.98 -13.29
CA LYS A 11 -23.28 26.46 -12.09
C LYS A 11 -23.63 25.71 -10.80
N SER A 12 -24.79 25.05 -10.71
CA SER A 12 -25.27 24.39 -9.49
C SER A 12 -25.41 22.87 -9.58
N LYS A 13 -25.46 22.31 -10.79
CA LYS A 13 -25.57 20.86 -11.03
C LYS A 13 -24.79 20.51 -12.28
N SER A 14 -23.98 19.47 -12.21
CA SER A 14 -23.32 18.88 -13.37
C SER A 14 -24.07 17.62 -13.79
N PHE A 15 -24.42 17.52 -15.06
CA PHE A 15 -25.04 16.34 -15.67
C PHE A 15 -24.02 15.59 -16.54
N ALA A 16 -22.75 15.61 -16.13
CA ALA A 16 -21.67 14.90 -16.82
C ALA A 16 -22.01 13.41 -17.03
N GLY A 17 -21.90 12.94 -18.26
CA GLY A 17 -22.16 11.55 -18.62
C GLY A 17 -23.64 11.18 -18.84
N LEU A 18 -24.57 12.12 -18.75
CA LEU A 18 -26.00 11.88 -19.05
C LEU A 18 -26.34 12.01 -20.55
N PHE A 19 -25.50 12.70 -21.30
CA PHE A 19 -25.71 12.96 -22.70
C PHE A 19 -24.75 12.16 -23.56
N GLU A 20 -25.22 11.75 -24.74
CA GLU A 20 -24.47 10.88 -25.64
C GLU A 20 -23.43 11.68 -26.46
N SER A 21 -22.28 11.02 -26.69
CA SER A 21 -21.29 11.44 -27.68
C SER A 21 -21.03 10.26 -28.61
N VAL A 22 -21.06 10.52 -29.93
CA VAL A 22 -20.80 9.50 -30.94
C VAL A 22 -19.48 9.81 -31.64
N LEU A 23 -18.52 8.91 -31.48
CA LEU A 23 -17.16 9.05 -31.98
C LEU A 23 -16.93 8.20 -33.23
N ASN A 24 -15.85 8.47 -33.96
CA ASN A 24 -15.41 7.68 -35.13
C ASN A 24 -16.44 7.52 -36.22
N LEU A 25 -17.22 8.57 -36.50
CA LEU A 25 -18.16 8.58 -37.63
C LEU A 25 -17.45 8.98 -38.92
N ASN A 26 -17.82 8.33 -40.02
CA ASN A 26 -17.38 8.73 -41.35
C ASN A 26 -18.11 10.01 -41.77
N SER A 27 -17.42 11.14 -41.79
CA SER A 27 -17.98 12.46 -42.16
C SER A 27 -18.50 12.54 -43.62
N GLN A 28 -18.05 11.64 -44.49
CA GLN A 28 -18.53 11.57 -45.88
C GLN A 28 -19.75 10.67 -46.05
N ASN A 29 -20.13 9.92 -45.00
CA ASN A 29 -21.34 9.09 -45.03
C ASN A 29 -22.49 9.83 -44.36
N TYR A 30 -23.46 10.28 -45.15
CA TYR A 30 -24.63 10.99 -44.63
C TYR A 30 -25.46 10.18 -43.64
N GLU A 31 -25.61 8.88 -43.84
CA GLU A 31 -26.36 8.00 -42.95
C GLU A 31 -25.68 7.91 -41.54
N ASP A 32 -24.37 7.76 -41.51
CA ASP A 32 -23.59 7.75 -40.24
C ASP A 32 -23.76 9.06 -39.50
N VAL A 33 -23.59 10.19 -40.17
CA VAL A 33 -23.73 11.52 -39.56
C VAL A 33 -25.16 11.75 -39.09
N SER A 34 -26.18 11.42 -39.92
CA SER A 34 -27.57 11.58 -39.53
C SER A 34 -27.97 10.68 -38.36
N SER A 35 -27.48 9.44 -38.31
CA SER A 35 -27.69 8.53 -37.20
C SER A 35 -27.03 9.04 -35.91
N GLY A 36 -25.79 9.55 -35.99
CA GLY A 36 -25.07 10.17 -34.87
C GLY A 36 -25.82 11.36 -34.28
N ILE A 37 -26.32 12.26 -35.15
CA ILE A 37 -27.15 13.41 -34.73
C ILE A 37 -28.42 12.94 -34.05
N LYS A 38 -29.12 11.94 -34.60
CA LYS A 38 -30.33 11.37 -34.01
C LYS A 38 -30.08 10.81 -32.61
N LYS A 39 -28.98 10.06 -32.43
CA LYS A 39 -28.60 9.50 -31.12
C LYS A 39 -28.37 10.62 -30.07
N VAL A 40 -27.60 11.64 -30.41
CA VAL A 40 -27.35 12.77 -29.52
C VAL A 40 -28.67 13.50 -29.21
N LYS A 41 -29.52 13.79 -30.19
CA LYS A 41 -30.85 14.41 -29.97
C LYS A 41 -31.74 13.56 -29.05
N LEU A 42 -31.71 12.24 -29.19
CA LEU A 42 -32.48 11.34 -28.33
C LEU A 42 -32.04 11.40 -26.87
N SER A 43 -30.75 11.65 -26.60
CA SER A 43 -30.24 11.81 -25.22
C SER A 43 -30.80 13.06 -24.52
N TYR A 44 -31.31 14.05 -25.27
CA TYR A 44 -31.90 15.26 -24.74
C TYR A 44 -33.39 15.11 -24.28
N LYS A 45 -34.04 13.98 -24.58
CA LYS A 45 -35.48 13.80 -24.32
C LYS A 45 -35.96 14.14 -22.91
N LYS A 46 -35.15 13.93 -21.90
CA LYS A 46 -35.48 14.26 -20.49
C LYS A 46 -35.13 15.69 -20.11
N TYR A 47 -34.40 16.43 -20.95
CA TYR A 47 -33.86 17.77 -20.65
C TYR A 47 -34.02 18.67 -21.87
N HIS A 48 -35.27 18.83 -22.32
CA HIS A 48 -35.59 19.66 -23.49
C HIS A 48 -35.34 21.14 -23.18
N SER A 49 -34.54 21.79 -24.02
CA SER A 49 -34.37 23.23 -24.07
C SER A 49 -34.24 23.66 -25.53
N ASN A 50 -34.84 24.76 -25.91
CA ASN A 50 -34.68 25.37 -27.22
C ASN A 50 -33.24 25.89 -27.45
N LYS A 51 -32.39 25.89 -26.41
CA LYS A 51 -30.99 26.28 -26.46
C LYS A 51 -30.04 25.08 -26.52
N ASN A 52 -30.55 23.87 -26.66
CA ASN A 52 -29.68 22.67 -26.82
C ASN A 52 -29.12 22.61 -28.25
N GLU A 53 -27.82 22.55 -28.34
CA GLU A 53 -27.05 22.49 -29.59
C GLU A 53 -26.34 21.13 -29.71
N ILE A 54 -25.86 20.84 -30.90
CA ILE A 54 -25.03 19.67 -31.19
C ILE A 54 -23.72 20.16 -31.76
N LEU A 55 -22.61 19.76 -31.15
CA LEU A 55 -21.28 20.05 -31.66
C LEU A 55 -20.81 18.92 -32.59
N ILE A 56 -20.47 19.27 -33.82
CA ILE A 56 -19.82 18.39 -34.78
C ILE A 56 -18.40 18.90 -34.97
N GLN A 57 -17.42 18.04 -34.73
CA GLN A 57 -16.00 18.39 -34.83
C GLN A 57 -15.18 17.24 -35.41
N ASP A 58 -14.03 17.56 -36.01
CA ASP A 58 -13.11 16.56 -36.50
C ASP A 58 -12.59 15.68 -35.38
N MET A 59 -12.47 14.38 -35.65
CA MET A 59 -11.87 13.43 -34.74
C MET A 59 -10.35 13.59 -34.76
N ILE A 60 -9.76 13.76 -33.60
CA ILE A 60 -8.30 13.84 -33.46
C ILE A 60 -7.72 12.44 -33.27
N GLU A 61 -7.14 11.91 -34.34
CA GLU A 61 -6.49 10.59 -34.35
C GLU A 61 -5.00 10.69 -34.08
N ASN A 62 -4.38 9.56 -33.69
CA ASN A 62 -2.94 9.41 -33.47
C ASN A 62 -2.39 10.44 -32.45
N VAL A 63 -3.06 10.54 -31.32
CA VAL A 63 -2.63 11.39 -30.21
C VAL A 63 -1.44 10.78 -29.47
N ASN A 64 -0.54 11.62 -28.97
CA ASN A 64 0.60 11.18 -28.14
C ASN A 64 0.21 11.05 -26.67
N ILE A 65 -0.66 11.93 -26.21
CA ILE A 65 -1.15 11.99 -24.82
C ILE A 65 -2.61 12.48 -24.89
N SER A 66 -3.48 11.86 -24.13
CA SER A 66 -4.83 12.34 -23.87
C SER A 66 -5.13 12.31 -22.38
N GLY A 67 -6.02 13.16 -21.91
CA GLY A 67 -6.32 13.16 -20.49
C GLY A 67 -7.23 14.27 -19.99
N VAL A 68 -7.26 14.41 -18.67
CA VAL A 68 -8.06 15.38 -17.95
C VAL A 68 -7.18 16.14 -16.99
N ILE A 69 -7.35 17.46 -16.93
CA ILE A 69 -6.74 18.33 -15.92
C ILE A 69 -7.84 18.78 -14.98
N THR A 70 -7.71 18.45 -13.69
CA THR A 70 -8.51 19.12 -12.66
C THR A 70 -7.65 20.21 -12.00
N THR A 71 -8.20 21.39 -11.83
CA THR A 71 -7.47 22.54 -11.27
C THR A 71 -7.46 22.55 -9.75
N CYS A 72 -8.07 21.54 -9.13
CA CYS A 72 -7.99 21.20 -7.71
C CYS A 72 -8.05 19.70 -7.49
N ASP A 73 -7.71 19.23 -6.30
CA ASP A 73 -7.99 17.86 -5.88
C ASP A 73 -9.50 17.68 -5.63
N LEU A 74 -10.12 16.72 -6.33
CA LEU A 74 -11.57 16.48 -6.25
C LEU A 74 -12.05 15.99 -4.88
N LYS A 75 -11.17 15.45 -4.04
CA LYS A 75 -11.54 14.91 -2.71
C LYS A 75 -11.68 16.00 -1.66
N ASN A 76 -10.83 17.02 -1.72
CA ASN A 76 -10.71 18.02 -0.66
C ASN A 76 -10.49 19.44 -1.19
N TYR A 77 -10.54 19.62 -2.51
CA TYR A 77 -10.35 20.90 -3.24
C TYR A 77 -8.98 21.56 -2.97
N SER A 78 -7.97 20.79 -2.56
CA SER A 78 -6.61 21.31 -2.33
C SER A 78 -6.06 21.95 -3.61
N PRO A 79 -5.20 22.99 -3.49
CA PRO A 79 -4.73 23.82 -4.60
C PRO A 79 -3.64 23.14 -5.46
N TYR A 80 -4.02 22.07 -6.13
CA TYR A 80 -3.14 21.33 -7.03
C TYR A 80 -3.76 21.21 -8.42
N TYR A 81 -2.96 21.42 -9.46
CA TYR A 81 -3.27 20.92 -10.80
C TYR A 81 -3.00 19.42 -10.83
N ILE A 82 -4.00 18.62 -11.15
CA ILE A 82 -3.87 17.17 -11.28
C ILE A 82 -4.15 16.81 -12.73
N ILE A 83 -3.15 16.28 -13.41
CA ILE A 83 -3.24 15.84 -14.81
C ILE A 83 -3.28 14.32 -14.80
N ASN A 84 -4.46 13.76 -15.07
CA ASN A 84 -4.64 12.33 -15.34
C ASN A 84 -4.49 12.11 -16.84
N PHE A 85 -3.56 11.29 -17.27
CA PHE A 85 -3.28 11.13 -18.69
C PHE A 85 -2.90 9.70 -19.07
N ASP A 86 -3.14 9.37 -20.33
CA ASP A 86 -2.67 8.14 -20.95
C ASP A 86 -1.74 8.46 -22.12
N LYS A 87 -0.76 7.59 -22.33
CA LYS A 87 0.16 7.59 -23.48
C LYS A 87 -0.31 6.55 -24.47
N GLY A 88 -1.15 6.92 -25.39
CA GLY A 88 -1.71 6.01 -26.38
C GLY A 88 -2.60 6.72 -27.38
N ASN A 89 -3.05 5.98 -28.38
CA ASN A 89 -3.90 6.52 -29.45
C ASN A 89 -5.37 6.70 -29.04
N ASP A 90 -5.77 6.18 -27.86
CA ASP A 90 -7.15 6.18 -27.38
C ASP A 90 -7.45 7.45 -26.58
N THR A 91 -8.21 8.38 -27.14
CA THR A 91 -8.61 9.62 -26.47
C THR A 91 -9.64 9.41 -25.36
N THR A 92 -10.25 8.22 -25.29
CA THR A 92 -11.31 7.90 -24.32
C THR A 92 -10.78 7.12 -23.10
N ALA A 93 -9.51 6.71 -23.10
CA ALA A 93 -8.94 5.81 -22.09
C ALA A 93 -9.07 6.37 -20.66
N VAL A 94 -8.84 7.67 -20.47
CA VAL A 94 -8.90 8.31 -19.15
C VAL A 94 -10.35 8.57 -18.72
N THR A 95 -11.19 9.05 -19.63
CA THR A 95 -12.61 9.34 -19.33
C THR A 95 -13.45 8.08 -19.11
N SER A 96 -13.04 6.95 -19.68
CA SER A 96 -13.69 5.63 -19.49
C SER A 96 -13.20 4.87 -18.25
N GLY A 97 -12.26 5.41 -17.46
CA GLY A 97 -11.77 4.77 -16.23
C GLY A 97 -10.87 3.54 -16.45
N LYS A 98 -10.25 3.38 -17.62
CA LYS A 98 -9.31 2.28 -17.89
C LYS A 98 -8.08 2.37 -16.95
N LYS A 99 -7.62 1.22 -16.47
CA LYS A 99 -6.64 1.03 -15.36
C LYS A 99 -5.21 1.58 -15.54
N ASN A 100 -4.84 2.16 -16.68
CA ASN A 100 -3.44 2.51 -17.00
C ASN A 100 -3.14 4.01 -17.05
N SER A 101 -3.98 4.87 -16.46
CA SER A 101 -3.72 6.30 -16.44
C SER A 101 -2.57 6.67 -15.50
N GLU A 102 -1.63 7.48 -16.00
CA GLU A 102 -0.59 8.11 -15.19
C GLU A 102 -1.10 9.42 -14.59
N ASN A 103 -0.57 9.79 -13.42
CA ASN A 103 -0.92 11.03 -12.75
C ASN A 103 0.31 11.96 -12.68
N PHE A 104 0.09 13.24 -12.98
CA PHE A 104 1.04 14.29 -12.69
C PHE A 104 0.37 15.35 -11.81
N ILE A 105 0.96 15.61 -10.63
CA ILE A 105 0.42 16.54 -9.65
C ILE A 105 1.37 17.74 -9.50
N PHE A 106 0.82 18.95 -9.51
CA PHE A 106 1.59 20.16 -9.42
C PHE A 106 0.93 21.19 -8.50
N PHE A 107 1.65 21.64 -7.47
CA PHE A 107 1.14 22.64 -6.55
C PHE A 107 0.94 24.00 -7.24
N ARG A 108 -0.25 24.60 -7.12
CA ARG A 108 -0.66 25.82 -7.83
C ARG A 108 0.30 27.01 -7.62
N LYS A 109 0.78 27.23 -6.39
CA LYS A 109 1.70 28.29 -6.00
C LYS A 109 3.18 27.90 -6.04
N SER A 110 3.52 26.78 -6.69
CA SER A 110 4.91 26.37 -6.83
C SER A 110 5.72 27.42 -7.59
N LYS A 111 6.89 27.75 -7.05
CA LYS A 111 7.87 28.62 -7.72
C LYS A 111 8.66 27.87 -8.81
N SER A 112 8.69 26.53 -8.76
CA SER A 112 9.35 25.70 -9.76
C SER A 112 8.45 25.47 -10.97
N LYS A 113 9.05 25.15 -12.13
CA LYS A 113 8.31 24.72 -13.33
C LYS A 113 8.38 23.20 -13.44
N PRO A 114 7.35 22.54 -14.02
CA PRO A 114 7.44 21.11 -14.33
C PRO A 114 8.65 20.80 -15.22
N LYS A 115 9.35 19.70 -14.91
CA LYS A 115 10.54 19.27 -15.70
C LYS A 115 10.21 18.98 -17.17
N LYS A 116 9.04 18.39 -17.44
CA LYS A 116 8.60 18.08 -18.80
C LYS A 116 7.86 19.29 -19.40
N LYS A 117 8.34 19.80 -20.53
CA LYS A 117 7.80 20.98 -21.23
C LYS A 117 6.30 20.89 -21.51
N ILE A 118 5.80 19.67 -21.81
CA ILE A 118 4.36 19.48 -22.10
C ILE A 118 3.48 19.78 -20.88
N PHE A 119 3.88 19.33 -19.67
CA PHE A 119 3.10 19.62 -18.46
C PHE A 119 3.14 21.11 -18.09
N SER A 120 4.25 21.81 -18.33
CA SER A 120 4.30 23.28 -18.18
C SER A 120 3.29 23.98 -19.07
N ARG A 121 3.13 23.53 -20.34
CA ARG A 121 2.16 24.09 -21.28
C ARG A 121 0.72 23.79 -20.90
N LEU A 122 0.45 22.55 -20.42
CA LEU A 122 -0.88 22.17 -19.94
C LEU A 122 -1.30 22.99 -18.71
N ILE A 123 -0.37 23.26 -17.79
CA ILE A 123 -0.64 24.13 -16.63
C ILE A 123 -0.87 25.58 -17.07
N LEU A 124 -0.12 26.09 -18.07
CA LEU A 124 -0.38 27.42 -18.61
C LEU A 124 -1.76 27.52 -19.25
N LEU A 125 -2.17 26.51 -20.02
CA LEU A 125 -3.53 26.41 -20.56
C LEU A 125 -4.58 26.43 -19.45
N ALA A 126 -4.39 25.63 -18.39
CA ALA A 126 -5.32 25.61 -17.26
C ALA A 126 -5.46 27.00 -16.61
N LYS A 127 -4.33 27.70 -16.38
CA LYS A 127 -4.34 29.07 -15.83
C LYS A 127 -5.03 30.09 -16.75
N GLU A 128 -4.85 29.96 -18.06
CA GLU A 128 -5.55 30.80 -19.03
C GLU A 128 -7.05 30.57 -18.98
N LEU A 129 -7.47 29.31 -18.91
CA LEU A 129 -8.89 28.94 -18.81
C LEU A 129 -9.51 29.40 -17.48
N GLU A 130 -8.83 29.24 -16.35
CA GLU A 130 -9.27 29.78 -15.06
C GLU A 130 -9.55 31.28 -15.15
N LYS A 131 -8.66 32.03 -15.79
CA LYS A 131 -8.86 33.49 -15.98
C LYS A 131 -10.03 33.79 -16.92
N LYS A 132 -10.19 33.02 -18.02
CA LYS A 132 -11.29 33.23 -18.98
C LYS A 132 -12.65 32.88 -18.41
N PHE A 133 -12.73 31.82 -17.56
CA PHE A 133 -13.98 31.38 -16.93
C PHE A 133 -14.27 32.06 -15.58
N ASP A 134 -13.33 32.91 -15.11
CA ASP A 134 -13.37 33.50 -13.76
C ASP A 134 -13.68 32.44 -12.68
N ASN A 135 -13.05 31.27 -12.82
CA ASN A 135 -13.29 30.13 -11.96
C ASN A 135 -12.00 29.30 -11.75
N GLU A 136 -11.61 29.10 -10.49
CA GLU A 136 -10.43 28.32 -10.10
C GLU A 136 -10.67 26.81 -10.06
N PHE A 137 -11.92 26.34 -10.24
CA PHE A 137 -12.32 24.95 -10.15
C PHE A 137 -12.83 24.45 -11.49
N LEU A 138 -11.90 23.97 -12.31
CA LEU A 138 -12.18 23.51 -13.67
C LEU A 138 -11.74 22.05 -13.87
N ASP A 139 -12.53 21.36 -14.67
CA ASP A 139 -12.26 20.04 -15.25
C ASP A 139 -12.07 20.25 -16.76
N ILE A 140 -10.90 19.88 -17.29
CA ILE A 140 -10.44 20.24 -18.62
C ILE A 140 -10.03 18.97 -19.37
N GLU A 141 -10.74 18.60 -20.42
CA GLU A 141 -10.39 17.49 -21.28
C GLU A 141 -9.48 17.94 -22.42
N PHE A 142 -8.37 17.22 -22.62
CA PHE A 142 -7.37 17.59 -23.61
C PHE A 142 -6.76 16.39 -24.35
N ALA A 143 -6.18 16.67 -25.51
CA ALA A 143 -5.22 15.77 -26.16
C ALA A 143 -3.99 16.54 -26.66
N VAL A 144 -2.91 15.80 -26.89
CA VAL A 144 -1.67 16.32 -27.48
C VAL A 144 -1.30 15.47 -28.69
N LYS A 145 -1.16 16.12 -29.83
CA LYS A 145 -0.69 15.51 -31.08
C LYS A 145 0.42 16.36 -31.67
N LYS A 146 1.59 15.79 -31.96
CA LYS A 146 2.74 16.48 -32.55
C LYS A 146 3.06 17.82 -31.83
N ASN A 147 3.11 17.80 -30.50
CA ASN A 147 3.34 18.98 -29.65
C ASN A 147 2.22 20.05 -29.66
N LYS A 148 1.13 19.90 -30.40
CA LYS A 148 -0.04 20.78 -30.37
C LYS A 148 -1.04 20.27 -29.34
N ILE A 149 -1.55 21.17 -28.47
CA ILE A 149 -2.58 20.85 -27.50
C ILE A 149 -3.95 21.12 -28.15
N TYR A 150 -4.86 20.15 -28.01
CA TYR A 150 -6.24 20.24 -28.41
C TYR A 150 -7.11 20.21 -27.17
N LEU A 151 -7.96 21.21 -27.03
CA LEU A 151 -8.92 21.36 -25.96
C LEU A 151 -10.24 20.75 -26.42
N PHE A 152 -10.76 19.78 -25.66
CA PHE A 152 -12.02 19.13 -26.00
C PHE A 152 -13.20 19.69 -25.20
N GLN A 153 -13.01 19.87 -23.88
CA GLN A 153 -14.08 20.36 -23.02
C GLN A 153 -13.49 21.06 -21.80
N VAL A 154 -14.24 22.04 -21.29
CA VAL A 154 -13.96 22.72 -20.02
C VAL A 154 -15.25 22.75 -19.23
N ARG A 155 -15.25 22.26 -18.00
CA ARG A 155 -16.40 22.23 -17.10
C ARG A 155 -16.06 22.87 -15.75
N PRO A 156 -16.99 23.56 -15.09
CA PRO A 156 -16.80 23.97 -13.71
C PRO A 156 -16.92 22.74 -12.78
N ILE A 157 -15.99 22.60 -11.85
CA ILE A 157 -16.10 21.65 -10.73
C ILE A 157 -16.99 22.29 -9.67
N ILE A 158 -18.09 21.61 -9.32
CA ILE A 158 -19.01 22.12 -8.30
C ILE A 158 -18.42 21.86 -6.92
N ASN A 159 -17.94 22.94 -6.29
CA ASN A 159 -17.46 22.89 -4.92
C ASN A 159 -18.63 22.98 -3.93
N LYS A 160 -19.02 21.85 -3.32
CA LYS A 160 -20.10 21.77 -2.34
C LYS A 160 -19.69 22.22 -0.93
N SER A 161 -18.39 22.40 -0.67
CA SER A 161 -17.86 22.53 0.69
C SER A 161 -17.61 23.97 1.14
N ASN A 162 -17.67 24.97 0.27
CA ASN A 162 -17.24 26.37 0.53
C ASN A 162 -15.86 26.50 1.22
N LEU A 163 -15.03 25.46 1.13
CA LEU A 163 -13.70 25.44 1.72
C LEU A 163 -12.78 26.39 0.93
N LYS A 164 -12.43 27.50 1.55
CA LYS A 164 -11.34 28.35 1.08
C LYS A 164 -10.04 27.78 1.65
N HIS A 165 -9.16 27.34 0.78
CA HIS A 165 -7.82 26.91 1.18
C HIS A 165 -6.89 28.12 1.24
N ASP A 166 -6.15 28.23 2.34
CA ASP A 166 -5.06 29.20 2.44
C ASP A 166 -3.82 28.65 1.74
N ASP A 167 -3.59 29.08 0.50
CA ASP A 167 -2.44 28.70 -0.29
C ASP A 167 -1.10 29.02 0.40
N GLY A 168 -1.08 30.05 1.27
CA GLY A 168 0.08 30.43 2.06
C GLY A 168 0.44 29.37 3.10
N LEU A 169 -0.56 28.88 3.82
CA LEU A 169 -0.37 27.78 4.78
C LEU A 169 0.10 26.50 4.11
N TYR A 170 -0.46 26.15 2.93
CA TYR A 170 0.02 25.03 2.14
C TYR A 170 1.48 25.18 1.74
N ALA A 171 1.89 26.35 1.25
CA ALA A 171 3.28 26.60 0.89
C ALA A 171 4.24 26.47 2.07
N ILE A 172 3.87 26.97 3.25
CA ILE A 172 4.63 26.83 4.50
C ILE A 172 4.73 25.36 4.91
N ALA A 173 3.63 24.64 4.86
CA ALA A 173 3.58 23.21 5.21
C ALA A 173 4.48 22.37 4.28
N LEU A 174 4.43 22.62 2.97
CA LEU A 174 5.28 21.93 1.98
C LEU A 174 6.78 22.22 2.20
N LYS A 175 7.14 23.47 2.55
CA LYS A 175 8.54 23.81 2.91
C LYS A 175 9.00 23.07 4.16
N LYS A 176 8.15 22.97 5.20
CA LYS A 176 8.46 22.19 6.41
C LYS A 176 8.66 20.72 6.08
N LEU A 177 7.81 20.16 5.21
CA LEU A 177 7.94 18.79 4.73
C LEU A 177 9.24 18.58 3.96
N GLU A 178 9.56 19.45 3.00
CA GLU A 178 10.80 19.41 2.24
C GLU A 178 12.02 19.40 3.16
N LYS A 179 12.06 20.32 4.15
CA LYS A 179 13.15 20.38 5.14
C LYS A 179 13.24 19.09 5.95
N LYS A 180 12.12 18.52 6.38
CA LYS A 180 12.08 17.25 7.10
C LYS A 180 12.61 16.10 6.26
N ILE A 181 12.17 15.98 5.00
CA ILE A 181 12.63 14.93 4.08
C ILE A 181 14.13 15.08 3.81
N LYS A 182 14.64 16.29 3.55
CA LYS A 182 16.07 16.55 3.37
C LYS A 182 16.86 16.06 4.56
N LYS A 183 16.45 16.42 5.78
CA LYS A 183 17.11 15.96 7.02
C LYS A 183 17.12 14.43 7.13
N LEU A 184 16.06 13.75 6.73
CA LEU A 184 15.99 12.27 6.73
C LEU A 184 16.84 11.63 5.64
N GLN A 185 17.25 12.41 4.63
CA GLN A 185 18.18 11.96 3.57
C GLN A 185 19.66 12.19 3.91
N ASP A 186 19.95 12.99 4.94
CA ASP A 186 21.31 13.28 5.34
C ASP A 186 22.06 11.99 5.73
N GLU A 187 23.38 12.01 5.56
CA GLU A 187 24.24 10.95 6.06
C GLU A 187 24.08 10.82 7.58
N ASN A 188 23.99 9.59 8.03
CA ASN A 188 23.91 9.27 9.44
C ASN A 188 24.89 8.14 9.74
N ILE A 189 25.78 8.37 10.69
CA ILE A 189 26.83 7.43 11.08
C ILE A 189 26.27 6.04 11.51
N ASN A 190 25.03 6.02 11.99
CA ASN A 190 24.38 4.80 12.45
C ASN A 190 23.54 4.11 11.38
N LEU A 191 23.36 4.72 10.19
CA LEU A 191 22.56 4.18 9.09
C LEU A 191 23.42 3.94 7.85
N LEU A 192 23.39 2.72 7.36
CA LEU A 192 23.96 2.35 6.08
C LEU A 192 23.02 2.77 4.94
N GLY A 193 23.58 2.90 3.74
CA GLY A 193 22.83 3.29 2.55
C GLY A 193 22.79 4.81 2.31
N LYS A 194 22.74 5.18 1.04
CA LYS A 194 22.89 6.57 0.58
C LYS A 194 21.60 7.36 0.56
N ILE A 195 20.45 6.70 0.55
CA ILE A 195 19.17 7.36 0.31
C ILE A 195 18.05 6.68 1.12
N SER A 196 17.10 7.47 1.64
CA SER A 196 15.88 6.95 2.26
C SER A 196 14.72 6.97 1.28
N TYR A 197 13.88 5.95 1.34
CA TYR A 197 12.56 5.91 0.74
C TYR A 197 11.52 5.80 1.85
N PHE A 198 10.28 6.21 1.54
CA PHE A 198 9.19 6.18 2.51
C PHE A 198 8.02 5.42 1.90
N GLY A 199 7.56 4.38 2.59
CA GLY A 199 6.45 3.55 2.17
C GLY A 199 5.41 3.39 3.27
N VAL A 200 4.16 3.16 2.89
CA VAL A 200 3.07 2.96 3.87
C VAL A 200 2.87 1.51 4.26
N MET A 201 3.43 0.57 3.48
CA MET A 201 3.22 -0.87 3.64
C MET A 201 4.47 -1.70 3.97
N PRO A 202 5.71 -1.22 3.76
CA PRO A 202 6.89 -2.01 4.11
C PRO A 202 6.85 -2.37 5.56
N ASP A 203 7.18 -3.38 6.09
CA ASP A 203 7.31 -3.78 7.48
C ASP A 203 6.28 -3.22 8.47
N TRP A 204 5.71 -4.09 9.33
CA TRP A 204 4.67 -3.75 10.30
C TRP A 204 3.42 -3.05 9.77
N ASN A 205 3.40 -2.74 8.50
CA ASN A 205 2.27 -2.25 7.74
C ASN A 205 1.35 -1.26 8.50
N PRO A 206 1.83 -0.05 8.81
CA PRO A 206 1.03 0.93 9.55
C PRO A 206 -0.28 1.28 8.85
N ALA A 207 -0.32 1.25 7.52
CA ALA A 207 -1.54 1.53 6.76
C ALA A 207 -2.65 0.52 7.03
N GLU A 208 -2.32 -0.76 7.22
CA GLU A 208 -3.29 -1.80 7.58
C GLU A 208 -3.60 -1.83 9.07
N MET A 209 -2.62 -1.54 9.92
CA MET A 209 -2.80 -1.64 11.38
C MET A 209 -3.59 -0.47 11.97
N ILE A 210 -3.34 0.75 11.51
CA ILE A 210 -3.92 1.98 12.07
C ILE A 210 -4.50 2.94 11.03
N GLY A 211 -4.48 2.56 9.73
CA GLY A 211 -4.96 3.38 8.63
C GLY A 211 -3.96 4.43 8.16
N THR A 212 -4.26 5.03 7.00
CA THR A 212 -3.41 6.08 6.39
C THR A 212 -3.58 7.46 7.05
N LYS A 213 -4.63 7.65 7.86
CA LYS A 213 -4.88 8.87 8.65
C LYS A 213 -5.34 8.51 10.05
N PRO A 214 -4.47 7.88 10.86
CA PRO A 214 -4.83 7.45 12.20
C PRO A 214 -5.13 8.64 13.11
N LYS A 215 -6.01 8.41 14.09
CA LYS A 215 -6.21 9.35 15.19
C LYS A 215 -4.94 9.46 16.04
N PRO A 216 -4.69 10.59 16.70
CA PRO A 216 -3.44 10.82 17.46
C PRO A 216 -3.15 9.72 18.50
N LEU A 217 -4.16 9.26 19.23
CA LEU A 217 -3.98 8.19 20.23
C LEU A 217 -3.57 6.86 19.59
N SER A 218 -4.21 6.47 18.48
CA SER A 218 -3.85 5.25 17.74
C SER A 218 -2.42 5.31 17.23
N LEU A 219 -2.01 6.48 16.71
CA LEU A 219 -0.66 6.70 16.20
C LEU A 219 0.37 6.62 17.32
N SER A 220 0.14 7.27 18.46
CA SER A 220 1.07 7.26 19.60
C SER A 220 1.19 5.87 20.23
N LEU A 221 0.07 5.15 20.38
CA LEU A 221 0.06 3.79 20.90
C LEU A 221 0.81 2.82 19.99
N TYR A 222 0.60 2.93 18.67
CA TYR A 222 1.30 2.12 17.66
C TYR A 222 2.82 2.36 17.70
N LYS A 223 3.22 3.61 17.85
CA LYS A 223 4.64 4.00 18.02
C LYS A 223 5.23 3.37 19.28
N GLU A 224 4.58 3.55 20.41
CA GLU A 224 5.03 3.05 21.70
C GLU A 224 5.13 1.51 21.74
N LEU A 225 4.12 0.82 21.23
CA LEU A 225 4.06 -0.64 21.25
C LEU A 225 5.00 -1.30 20.25
N ILE A 226 5.30 -0.62 19.10
CA ILE A 226 5.96 -1.26 17.97
C ILE A 226 7.14 -0.44 17.47
N THR A 227 6.90 0.71 16.82
CA THR A 227 7.84 1.30 15.87
C THR A 227 8.94 2.14 16.47
N ASP A 228 8.86 2.52 17.73
CA ASP A 228 9.89 3.36 18.35
C ASP A 228 11.06 2.53 18.92
N HIS A 229 10.84 1.25 19.28
CA HIS A 229 11.91 0.41 19.84
C HIS A 229 11.72 -1.10 19.58
N VAL A 230 10.55 -1.64 19.92
CA VAL A 230 10.33 -3.09 20.03
C VAL A 230 10.46 -3.80 18.68
N TRP A 231 10.13 -3.14 17.59
CA TRP A 231 10.24 -3.64 16.22
C TRP A 231 11.62 -4.19 15.88
N ALA A 232 12.68 -3.53 16.36
CA ALA A 232 14.06 -3.89 16.08
C ALA A 232 14.65 -4.89 17.09
N LEU A 233 14.09 -4.96 18.31
CA LEU A 233 14.64 -5.75 19.41
C LEU A 233 14.67 -7.25 19.08
N ASN A 234 13.61 -7.77 18.47
CA ASN A 234 13.56 -9.17 18.06
C ASN A 234 14.63 -9.48 16.99
N ARG A 235 14.77 -8.61 15.98
CA ARG A 235 15.75 -8.76 14.89
C ARG A 235 17.17 -8.74 15.40
N LYS A 236 17.51 -7.82 16.29
CA LYS A 236 18.80 -7.78 17.00
C LYS A 236 19.10 -9.14 17.65
N ASN A 237 18.13 -9.70 18.37
CA ASN A 237 18.33 -10.97 19.09
C ASN A 237 18.42 -12.19 18.15
N LEU A 238 17.94 -12.07 16.91
CA LEU A 238 18.11 -13.08 15.88
C LEU A 238 19.46 -12.99 15.14
N GLY A 239 20.25 -11.94 15.36
CA GLY A 239 21.55 -11.74 14.74
C GLY A 239 21.57 -10.77 13.57
N PHE A 240 20.57 -9.91 13.48
CA PHE A 240 20.58 -8.76 12.59
C PHE A 240 21.21 -7.53 13.27
N ARG A 241 21.49 -6.50 12.47
CA ARG A 241 22.04 -5.22 12.93
C ARG A 241 21.13 -4.59 14.01
N ASP A 242 21.74 -4.02 15.03
CA ASP A 242 21.02 -3.33 16.10
C ASP A 242 20.47 -1.99 15.61
N MET A 243 19.16 -1.92 15.50
CA MET A 243 18.42 -0.73 15.11
C MET A 243 17.50 -0.22 16.22
N THR A 244 17.67 -0.69 17.46
CA THR A 244 16.76 -0.38 18.59
C THR A 244 16.71 1.10 18.95
N SER A 245 17.72 1.89 18.59
CA SER A 245 17.76 3.34 18.78
C SER A 245 17.12 4.14 17.64
N ASN A 246 16.64 3.48 16.60
CA ASN A 246 16.05 4.11 15.43
C ASN A 246 14.54 3.88 15.42
N HIS A 247 13.78 4.95 15.15
CA HIS A 247 12.35 4.82 14.89
C HIS A 247 12.12 4.27 13.48
N LEU A 248 11.36 3.16 13.36
CA LEU A 248 11.01 2.60 12.07
C LEU A 248 10.15 3.56 11.25
N MET A 249 9.29 4.31 11.93
CA MET A 249 8.23 5.09 11.30
C MET A 249 8.42 6.58 11.51
N THR A 250 8.15 7.35 10.46
CA THR A 250 7.97 8.80 10.50
C THR A 250 6.57 9.17 10.01
N SER A 251 6.10 10.39 10.31
CA SER A 251 4.80 10.87 9.82
C SER A 251 4.97 12.09 8.95
N PHE A 252 4.25 12.13 7.82
CA PHE A 252 4.12 13.31 6.98
C PHE A 252 2.65 13.75 6.97
N PHE A 253 2.35 14.89 7.55
CA PHE A 253 0.98 15.42 7.72
C PHE A 253 0.00 14.41 8.36
N GLY A 254 0.49 13.68 9.37
CA GLY A 254 -0.33 12.69 10.09
C GLY A 254 -0.43 11.33 9.41
N THR A 255 0.01 11.19 8.16
CA THR A 255 0.11 9.89 7.50
C THR A 255 1.40 9.20 7.94
N PRO A 256 1.32 7.97 8.47
CA PRO A 256 2.50 7.20 8.87
C PRO A 256 3.20 6.60 7.66
N PHE A 257 4.54 6.67 7.67
CA PHE A 257 5.42 6.08 6.67
C PHE A 257 6.54 5.32 7.36
N VAL A 258 6.84 4.13 6.87
CA VAL A 258 8.06 3.40 7.21
C VAL A 258 9.24 4.07 6.51
N ASP A 259 10.33 4.33 7.23
CA ASP A 259 11.62 4.68 6.63
C ASP A 259 12.28 3.39 6.15
N VAL A 260 12.28 3.20 4.83
CA VAL A 260 12.77 1.97 4.18
C VAL A 260 14.29 1.79 4.40
N ARG A 261 15.06 2.89 4.52
CA ARG A 261 16.48 2.81 4.84
C ARG A 261 16.69 2.24 6.26
N VAL A 262 15.91 2.72 7.22
CA VAL A 262 15.94 2.21 8.61
C VAL A 262 15.50 0.74 8.64
N ASP A 263 14.41 0.40 7.97
CA ASP A 263 13.93 -0.97 7.86
C ASP A 263 14.99 -1.88 7.27
N PHE A 264 15.55 -1.56 6.10
CA PHE A 264 16.54 -2.37 5.41
C PHE A 264 17.85 -2.56 6.19
N ASN A 265 18.27 -1.56 6.98
CA ASN A 265 19.39 -1.72 7.91
C ASN A 265 19.12 -2.82 8.94
N SER A 266 17.89 -2.99 9.40
CA SER A 266 17.51 -3.99 10.39
C SER A 266 17.48 -5.43 9.84
N TRP A 267 17.60 -5.60 8.53
CA TRP A 267 17.70 -6.89 7.86
C TRP A 267 19.15 -7.24 7.45
N ILE A 268 20.10 -6.40 7.80
CA ILE A 268 21.52 -6.69 7.57
C ILE A 268 22.03 -7.60 8.69
N PRO A 269 22.59 -8.78 8.38
CA PRO A 269 23.22 -9.64 9.38
C PRO A 269 24.33 -8.90 10.13
N ASN A 270 24.37 -9.02 11.45
CA ASN A 270 25.37 -8.34 12.30
C ASN A 270 26.79 -8.90 12.16
N LEU A 271 26.95 -10.08 11.57
CA LEU A 271 28.25 -10.70 11.31
C LEU A 271 28.96 -10.14 10.07
N LEU A 272 28.30 -9.30 9.28
CA LEU A 272 28.89 -8.66 8.11
C LEU A 272 29.67 -7.42 8.54
N ASP A 273 30.86 -7.24 7.95
CA ASP A 273 31.62 -5.99 8.11
C ASP A 273 30.87 -4.81 7.49
N ASN A 274 31.20 -3.59 7.92
CA ASN A 274 30.47 -2.39 7.51
C ASN A 274 30.49 -2.12 5.99
N ASN A 275 31.56 -2.52 5.29
CA ASN A 275 31.66 -2.30 3.85
C ASN A 275 30.68 -3.20 3.11
N LEU A 276 30.67 -4.49 3.43
CA LEU A 276 29.75 -5.45 2.84
C LEU A 276 28.30 -5.15 3.25
N ALA A 277 28.09 -4.80 4.51
CA ALA A 277 26.79 -4.38 5.03
C ALA A 277 26.23 -3.17 4.26
N ASN A 278 27.06 -2.12 4.03
CA ASN A 278 26.65 -0.94 3.28
C ASN A 278 26.38 -1.26 1.79
N LYS A 279 27.23 -2.12 1.19
CA LYS A 279 27.03 -2.58 -0.18
C LYS A 279 25.69 -3.32 -0.34
N LEU A 280 25.38 -4.21 0.59
CA LEU A 280 24.13 -4.96 0.60
C LEU A 280 22.91 -4.06 0.83
N THR A 281 23.00 -3.10 1.76
CA THR A 281 21.95 -2.12 2.00
C THR A 281 21.64 -1.28 0.75
N ASN A 282 22.68 -0.77 0.07
CA ASN A 282 22.50 -0.01 -1.18
C ASN A 282 21.89 -0.87 -2.29
N TYR A 283 22.29 -2.15 -2.39
CA TYR A 283 21.66 -3.07 -3.32
C TYR A 283 20.15 -3.20 -3.05
N TYR A 284 19.72 -3.40 -1.80
CA TYR A 284 18.31 -3.49 -1.44
C TYR A 284 17.54 -2.20 -1.79
N LEU A 285 18.10 -1.03 -1.46
CA LEU A 285 17.50 0.26 -1.78
C LEU A 285 17.36 0.48 -3.30
N ASP A 286 18.36 0.05 -4.07
CA ASP A 286 18.31 0.13 -5.55
C ASP A 286 17.25 -0.83 -6.14
N GLN A 287 17.09 -2.03 -5.58
CA GLN A 287 16.03 -2.94 -6.01
C GLN A 287 14.65 -2.38 -5.67
N PHE A 288 14.48 -1.82 -4.48
CA PHE A 288 13.22 -1.16 -4.08
C PHE A 288 12.86 0.01 -5.00
N LYS A 289 13.84 0.83 -5.37
CA LYS A 289 13.65 1.93 -6.33
C LYS A 289 13.17 1.45 -7.69
N LYS A 290 13.68 0.31 -8.16
CA LYS A 290 13.31 -0.28 -9.47
C LYS A 290 11.93 -0.93 -9.44
N ASN A 291 11.54 -1.48 -8.31
CA ASN A 291 10.28 -2.21 -8.12
C ASN A 291 9.50 -1.70 -6.89
N THR A 292 8.93 -0.51 -7.00
CA THR A 292 8.14 0.10 -5.92
C THR A 292 6.81 -0.63 -5.67
N THR A 293 6.35 -1.45 -6.60
CA THR A 293 5.15 -2.28 -6.42
C THR A 293 5.34 -3.44 -5.46
N ALA A 294 6.61 -3.78 -5.13
CA ALA A 294 6.95 -4.79 -4.12
C ALA A 294 6.97 -4.22 -2.68
N HIS A 295 6.42 -3.03 -2.44
CA HIS A 295 6.50 -2.35 -1.14
C HIS A 295 5.81 -3.09 0.01
N ASP A 296 4.88 -3.99 -0.28
CA ASP A 296 4.19 -4.89 0.67
C ASP A 296 4.80 -6.30 0.73
N LYS A 297 5.85 -6.58 -0.06
CA LYS A 297 6.48 -7.89 -0.23
C LYS A 297 8.00 -7.84 -0.16
N VAL A 298 8.54 -6.79 0.43
CA VAL A 298 10.00 -6.54 0.46
C VAL A 298 10.80 -7.74 1.01
N GLU A 299 10.26 -8.43 2.01
CA GLU A 299 10.91 -9.58 2.64
C GLU A 299 11.06 -10.80 1.71
N PHE A 300 10.19 -10.94 0.72
CA PHE A 300 10.21 -12.07 -0.22
C PHE A 300 10.87 -11.72 -1.55
N GLU A 301 10.72 -10.49 -2.02
CA GLU A 301 11.14 -10.10 -3.36
C GLU A 301 12.48 -9.36 -3.40
N ILE A 302 12.86 -8.68 -2.31
CA ILE A 302 14.02 -7.79 -2.28
C ILE A 302 15.11 -8.27 -1.31
N LEU A 303 14.70 -8.65 -0.11
CA LEU A 303 15.62 -8.90 1.00
C LEU A 303 16.05 -10.37 1.10
N PHE A 304 17.27 -10.60 1.57
CA PHE A 304 17.73 -11.91 2.01
C PHE A 304 17.61 -11.98 3.53
N THR A 305 16.55 -12.60 4.03
CA THR A 305 16.22 -12.61 5.45
C THR A 305 16.40 -13.94 6.15
N CYS A 306 16.64 -15.02 5.40
CA CYS A 306 16.91 -16.37 5.91
C CYS A 306 17.69 -17.18 4.89
N TYR A 307 18.27 -18.27 5.33
CA TYR A 307 18.88 -19.27 4.46
C TYR A 307 17.88 -20.36 4.08
N THR A 308 17.85 -20.70 2.79
CA THR A 308 17.02 -21.79 2.25
C THR A 308 17.86 -22.64 1.28
N PRO A 309 17.45 -23.86 0.91
CA PRO A 309 18.14 -24.67 -0.10
C PRO A 309 18.41 -23.94 -1.42
N SER A 310 17.52 -23.04 -1.85
CA SER A 310 17.71 -22.25 -3.09
C SER A 310 18.50 -20.94 -2.87
N SER A 311 18.93 -20.62 -1.64
CA SER A 311 19.59 -19.34 -1.32
C SER A 311 20.88 -19.12 -2.10
N GLU A 312 21.70 -20.16 -2.31
CA GLU A 312 22.95 -20.02 -3.07
C GLU A 312 22.68 -19.58 -4.51
N LYS A 313 21.67 -20.17 -5.18
CA LYS A 313 21.25 -19.76 -6.52
C LYS A 313 20.70 -18.32 -6.52
N LYS A 314 19.94 -17.94 -5.47
CA LYS A 314 19.41 -16.58 -5.32
C LYS A 314 20.56 -15.58 -5.10
N LEU A 315 21.55 -15.90 -4.25
CA LEU A 315 22.70 -15.05 -3.95
C LEU A 315 23.63 -14.86 -5.16
N LEU A 316 23.77 -15.85 -6.06
CA LEU A 316 24.56 -15.70 -7.27
C LEU A 316 24.14 -14.51 -8.15
N LYS A 317 22.88 -14.07 -8.05
CA LYS A 317 22.40 -12.86 -8.75
C LYS A 317 23.17 -11.60 -8.33
N LEU A 318 23.68 -11.55 -7.10
CA LEU A 318 24.45 -10.43 -6.57
C LEU A 318 25.79 -10.22 -7.31
N LYS A 319 26.34 -11.25 -7.97
CA LYS A 319 27.54 -11.11 -8.80
C LYS A 319 27.39 -10.03 -9.88
N LYS A 320 26.21 -9.91 -10.47
CA LYS A 320 25.90 -8.87 -11.47
C LYS A 320 25.97 -7.44 -10.89
N PHE A 321 26.01 -7.33 -9.56
CA PHE A 321 26.10 -6.08 -8.82
C PHE A 321 27.46 -5.93 -8.12
N GLY A 322 28.46 -6.69 -8.59
CA GLY A 322 29.84 -6.58 -8.15
C GLY A 322 30.18 -7.31 -6.82
N PHE A 323 29.33 -8.22 -6.33
CA PHE A 323 29.66 -9.01 -5.14
C PHE A 323 30.61 -10.15 -5.49
N SER A 324 31.68 -10.33 -4.69
CA SER A 324 32.67 -11.41 -4.83
C SER A 324 32.13 -12.73 -4.27
N ASN A 325 32.79 -13.86 -4.61
CA ASN A 325 32.43 -15.16 -4.05
C ASN A 325 32.55 -15.18 -2.51
N ASP A 326 33.58 -14.54 -1.96
CA ASP A 326 33.80 -14.47 -0.52
C ASP A 326 32.72 -13.67 0.18
N GLU A 327 32.28 -12.57 -0.44
CA GLU A 327 31.15 -11.79 0.07
C GLU A 327 29.85 -12.60 0.09
N LEU A 328 29.58 -13.37 -0.98
CA LEU A 328 28.40 -14.25 -1.04
C LEU A 328 28.46 -15.35 0.03
N LEU A 329 29.65 -15.92 0.27
CA LEU A 329 29.83 -16.91 1.31
C LEU A 329 29.63 -16.36 2.71
N LYS A 330 30.11 -15.13 2.98
CA LYS A 330 29.86 -14.43 4.26
C LYS A 330 28.37 -14.19 4.47
N ILE A 331 27.64 -13.72 3.46
CA ILE A 331 26.19 -13.53 3.53
C ILE A 331 25.49 -14.86 3.81
N SER A 332 25.80 -15.92 3.06
CA SER A 332 25.21 -17.25 3.23
C SER A 332 25.42 -17.80 4.65
N LYS A 333 26.65 -17.73 5.19
CA LYS A 333 26.96 -18.14 6.56
C LYS A 333 26.15 -17.37 7.61
N SER A 334 26.03 -16.06 7.40
CA SER A 334 25.27 -15.18 8.30
C SER A 334 23.77 -15.53 8.31
N LEU A 335 23.19 -15.82 7.15
CA LEU A 335 21.78 -16.25 7.05
C LEU A 335 21.56 -17.62 7.70
N LYS A 336 22.49 -18.56 7.58
CA LYS A 336 22.44 -19.84 8.32
C LYS A 336 22.46 -19.63 9.83
N PHE A 337 23.26 -18.69 10.32
CA PHE A 337 23.29 -18.31 11.74
C PHE A 337 21.93 -17.78 12.20
N ILE A 338 21.30 -16.90 11.41
CA ILE A 338 19.97 -16.35 11.72
C ILE A 338 18.93 -17.45 11.85
N ASN A 339 18.91 -18.43 10.95
CA ASN A 339 17.99 -19.58 11.04
C ASN A 339 18.18 -20.35 12.36
N LYS A 340 19.44 -20.62 12.75
CA LYS A 340 19.73 -21.28 14.03
C LYS A 340 19.22 -20.47 15.23
N GLN A 341 19.39 -19.15 15.21
CA GLN A 341 18.86 -18.28 16.27
C GLN A 341 17.34 -18.30 16.31
N ALA A 342 16.66 -18.28 15.15
CA ALA A 342 15.21 -18.34 15.10
C ALA A 342 14.66 -19.64 15.73
N LEU A 343 15.25 -20.78 15.40
CA LEU A 343 14.90 -22.08 16.02
C LEU A 343 15.14 -22.09 17.54
N LYS A 344 16.27 -21.54 17.99
CA LYS A 344 16.61 -21.45 19.42
C LYS A 344 15.64 -20.55 20.19
N GLN A 345 15.18 -19.46 19.58
CA GLN A 345 14.30 -18.48 20.23
C GLN A 345 12.82 -18.91 20.21
N PHE A 346 12.41 -19.78 19.30
CA PHE A 346 11.01 -20.17 19.13
C PHE A 346 10.31 -20.65 20.43
N PRO A 347 10.91 -21.55 21.25
CA PRO A 347 10.28 -21.96 22.51
C PRO A 347 10.13 -20.81 23.52
N ILE A 348 11.04 -19.83 23.49
CA ILE A 348 11.01 -18.67 24.36
C ILE A 348 9.82 -17.78 24.02
N TYR A 349 9.52 -17.59 22.73
CA TYR A 349 8.35 -16.82 22.29
C TYR A 349 7.05 -17.44 22.78
N LEU A 350 6.90 -18.76 22.67
CA LEU A 350 5.72 -19.49 23.20
C LEU A 350 5.58 -19.34 24.71
N LYS A 351 6.69 -19.44 25.47
CA LYS A 351 6.70 -19.22 26.91
C LYS A 351 6.26 -17.80 27.27
N ASN A 352 6.73 -16.81 26.53
CA ASN A 352 6.38 -15.40 26.74
C ASN A 352 4.88 -15.15 26.51
N ILE A 353 4.29 -15.71 25.46
CA ILE A 353 2.83 -15.55 25.19
C ILE A 353 2.01 -16.15 26.35
N ASN A 354 2.39 -17.30 26.86
CA ASN A 354 1.73 -17.89 28.04
C ASN A 354 1.91 -17.02 29.29
N ALA A 355 3.09 -16.48 29.50
CA ALA A 355 3.35 -15.55 30.62
C ALA A 355 2.53 -14.27 30.50
N LEU A 356 2.38 -13.71 29.29
CA LEU A 356 1.56 -12.53 29.03
C LEU A 356 0.12 -12.73 29.45
N LYS A 357 -0.48 -13.88 29.08
CA LYS A 357 -1.84 -14.23 29.46
C LYS A 357 -2.03 -14.24 30.98
N LEU A 358 -1.13 -14.92 31.71
CA LEU A 358 -1.19 -15.00 33.18
C LEU A 358 -1.00 -13.64 33.84
N LYS A 359 -0.12 -12.79 33.29
CA LYS A 359 0.12 -11.44 33.80
C LYS A 359 -1.11 -10.54 33.59
N GLN A 360 -1.72 -10.60 32.40
CA GLN A 360 -2.95 -9.87 32.11
C GLN A 360 -4.07 -10.25 33.09
N GLU A 361 -4.31 -11.54 33.31
CA GLU A 361 -5.34 -12.03 34.25
C GLU A 361 -5.11 -11.52 35.67
N LYS A 362 -3.87 -11.52 36.14
CA LYS A 362 -3.49 -10.99 37.47
C LYS A 362 -3.70 -9.48 37.55
N LEU A 363 -3.28 -8.77 36.51
CA LEU A 363 -3.34 -7.30 36.47
C LEU A 363 -4.77 -6.79 36.46
N VAL A 364 -5.65 -7.39 35.64
CA VAL A 364 -7.08 -7.05 35.57
C VAL A 364 -7.78 -7.26 36.93
N LYS A 365 -7.41 -8.32 37.68
CA LYS A 365 -7.97 -8.62 39.02
C LYS A 365 -7.33 -7.82 40.14
N SER A 366 -6.27 -7.06 39.88
CA SER A 366 -5.55 -6.28 40.89
C SER A 366 -6.36 -5.07 41.34
N LYS A 367 -6.05 -4.56 42.57
CA LYS A 367 -6.62 -3.32 43.09
C LYS A 367 -5.82 -2.07 42.73
N MET A 368 -4.93 -2.16 41.74
CA MET A 368 -4.13 -1.00 41.27
C MET A 368 -5.05 0.06 40.64
N TYR A 369 -4.58 1.31 40.66
CA TYR A 369 -5.25 2.38 39.90
C TYR A 369 -5.27 2.06 38.39
N GLU A 370 -6.32 2.51 37.72
CA GLU A 370 -6.51 2.19 36.29
C GLU A 370 -5.35 2.69 35.41
N ILE A 371 -4.78 3.86 35.76
CA ILE A 371 -3.63 4.41 35.03
C ILE A 371 -2.39 3.52 35.14
N ASP A 372 -2.16 2.93 36.31
CA ASP A 372 -1.05 2.00 36.53
C ASP A 372 -1.28 0.68 35.79
N LYS A 373 -2.54 0.19 35.77
CA LYS A 373 -2.91 -0.97 34.97
C LYS A 373 -2.64 -0.74 33.48
N ILE A 374 -3.02 0.44 32.95
CA ILE A 374 -2.75 0.80 31.54
C ILE A 374 -1.25 0.78 31.29
N ASN A 375 -0.44 1.40 32.16
CA ASN A 375 1.02 1.40 32.03
C ASN A 375 1.59 -0.02 31.95
N TRP A 376 1.20 -0.88 32.90
CA TRP A 376 1.69 -2.26 32.92
C TRP A 376 1.17 -3.11 31.77
N LEU A 377 -0.05 -2.88 31.25
CA LEU A 377 -0.55 -3.53 30.05
C LEU A 377 0.29 -3.17 28.82
N ILE A 378 0.67 -1.90 28.69
CA ILE A 378 1.56 -1.43 27.62
C ILE A 378 2.94 -2.10 27.73
N GLU A 379 3.55 -2.08 28.92
CA GLU A 379 4.87 -2.66 29.16
C GLU A 379 4.89 -4.18 28.95
N ASP A 380 3.90 -4.90 29.45
CA ASP A 380 3.81 -6.35 29.26
C ASP A 380 3.50 -6.70 27.79
N CYS A 381 2.70 -5.88 27.10
CA CYS A 381 2.47 -6.02 25.65
C CYS A 381 3.78 -5.87 24.86
N LYS A 382 4.61 -4.87 25.19
CA LYS A 382 5.92 -4.66 24.54
C LYS A 382 6.85 -5.86 24.76
N ARG A 383 7.01 -6.27 26.01
CA ARG A 383 8.00 -7.28 26.44
C ARG A 383 7.65 -8.70 26.03
N TYR A 384 6.39 -9.08 26.17
CA TYR A 384 5.93 -10.45 25.97
C TYR A 384 5.07 -10.62 24.71
N GLY A 385 4.29 -9.59 24.37
CA GLY A 385 3.40 -9.60 23.20
C GLY A 385 4.14 -9.27 21.91
N THR A 386 4.40 -7.98 21.65
CA THR A 386 4.99 -7.49 20.39
C THR A 386 6.32 -8.17 20.08
N TYR A 387 7.21 -8.30 21.07
CA TYR A 387 8.49 -8.97 20.91
C TYR A 387 8.34 -10.42 20.43
N SER A 388 7.45 -11.17 21.07
CA SER A 388 7.26 -12.59 20.72
C SER A 388 6.46 -12.76 19.43
N PHE A 389 5.49 -11.88 19.18
CA PHE A 389 4.77 -11.86 17.91
C PHE A 389 5.73 -11.66 16.72
N ALA A 390 6.63 -10.67 16.81
CA ALA A 390 7.65 -10.43 15.78
C ALA A 390 8.50 -11.68 15.51
N GLY A 391 8.91 -12.37 16.57
CA GLY A 391 9.70 -13.59 16.45
C GLY A 391 8.94 -14.78 15.85
N LEU A 392 7.70 -14.97 16.28
CA LEU A 392 6.84 -16.03 15.72
C LEU A 392 6.50 -15.76 14.24
N ALA A 393 6.18 -14.51 13.90
CA ALA A 393 5.98 -14.10 12.52
C ALA A 393 7.23 -14.38 11.67
N ARG A 394 8.43 -14.06 12.18
CA ARG A 394 9.71 -14.35 11.50
C ARG A 394 9.89 -15.86 11.27
N CYS A 395 9.60 -16.69 12.26
CA CYS A 395 9.62 -18.15 12.09
C CYS A 395 8.63 -18.61 11.02
N GLY A 396 7.45 -18.02 10.96
CA GLY A 396 6.46 -18.28 9.91
C GLY A 396 6.97 -17.91 8.51
N PHE A 397 7.61 -16.73 8.36
CA PHE A 397 8.21 -16.32 7.09
C PHE A 397 9.35 -17.26 6.66
N ILE A 398 10.22 -17.68 7.59
CA ILE A 398 11.27 -18.66 7.30
C ILE A 398 10.65 -19.98 6.81
N ALA A 399 9.58 -20.46 7.45
CA ALA A 399 8.89 -21.67 7.06
C ALA A 399 8.29 -21.58 5.64
N ILE A 400 7.67 -20.43 5.30
CA ILE A 400 7.16 -20.18 3.95
C ILE A 400 8.28 -20.14 2.91
N GLU A 401 9.39 -19.46 3.20
CA GLU A 401 10.55 -19.43 2.30
C GLU A 401 11.18 -20.81 2.11
N LEU A 402 11.22 -21.65 3.15
CA LEU A 402 11.64 -23.05 3.03
C LEU A 402 10.69 -23.83 2.10
N LEU A 403 9.38 -23.69 2.26
CA LEU A 403 8.40 -24.35 1.38
C LEU A 403 8.54 -23.88 -0.08
N ASN A 404 8.70 -22.57 -0.30
CA ASN A 404 8.97 -22.01 -1.63
C ASN A 404 10.25 -22.61 -2.22
N SER A 405 11.30 -22.70 -1.42
CA SER A 405 12.58 -23.27 -1.85
C SER A 405 12.49 -24.77 -2.17
N PHE A 406 11.62 -25.52 -1.48
CA PHE A 406 11.39 -26.93 -1.82
C PHE A 406 10.68 -27.09 -3.16
N VAL A 407 9.84 -26.13 -3.55
CA VAL A 407 9.27 -26.09 -4.90
C VAL A 407 10.34 -25.72 -5.92
N ASP A 408 11.15 -24.68 -5.66
CA ASP A 408 12.27 -24.25 -6.52
C ASP A 408 13.28 -25.39 -6.80
N MET A 409 13.41 -26.32 -5.87
CA MET A 409 14.31 -27.47 -5.92
C MET A 409 13.62 -28.77 -6.38
N GLU A 410 12.36 -28.69 -6.80
CA GLU A 410 11.56 -29.82 -7.26
C GLU A 410 11.47 -30.98 -6.24
N ILE A 411 11.48 -30.64 -4.95
CA ILE A 411 11.26 -31.58 -3.85
C ILE A 411 9.76 -31.83 -3.64
N ILE A 412 8.98 -30.76 -3.78
CA ILE A 412 7.51 -30.78 -3.80
C ILE A 412 7.01 -29.94 -4.99
N ASP A 413 5.77 -30.16 -5.40
CA ASP A 413 5.10 -29.30 -6.38
C ASP A 413 4.20 -28.24 -5.70
N GLU A 414 3.71 -27.26 -6.47
CA GLU A 414 2.83 -26.21 -5.97
C GLU A 414 1.50 -26.76 -5.43
N GLY A 415 1.00 -27.86 -5.99
CA GLY A 415 -0.22 -28.54 -5.50
C GLY A 415 0.00 -29.12 -4.11
N GLN A 416 1.11 -29.80 -3.89
CA GLN A 416 1.51 -30.34 -2.58
C GLN A 416 1.72 -29.25 -1.54
N LYS A 417 2.40 -28.16 -1.90
CA LYS A 417 2.54 -26.97 -1.05
C LYS A 417 1.17 -26.37 -0.67
N SER A 418 0.26 -26.22 -1.65
CA SER A 418 -1.09 -25.72 -1.40
C SER A 418 -1.89 -26.63 -0.45
N ILE A 419 -1.80 -27.95 -0.62
CA ILE A 419 -2.44 -28.92 0.28
C ILE A 419 -1.87 -28.80 1.69
N PHE A 420 -0.52 -28.71 1.82
CA PHE A 420 0.14 -28.54 3.12
C PHE A 420 -0.37 -27.29 3.85
N LEU A 421 -0.40 -26.13 3.16
CA LEU A 421 -0.85 -24.87 3.75
C LEU A 421 -2.34 -24.90 4.13
N LYS A 422 -3.20 -25.53 3.33
CA LYS A 422 -4.62 -25.70 3.64
C LYS A 422 -4.88 -26.59 4.87
N ASN A 423 -3.93 -27.46 5.22
CA ASN A 423 -4.03 -28.33 6.39
C ASN A 423 -3.61 -27.66 7.70
N ILE A 424 -3.01 -26.46 7.65
CA ILE A 424 -2.67 -25.70 8.84
C ILE A 424 -3.95 -25.14 9.46
N ASN A 425 -4.21 -25.49 10.72
CA ASN A 425 -5.31 -24.91 11.48
C ASN A 425 -4.95 -23.47 11.85
N THR A 426 -5.67 -22.51 11.28
CA THR A 426 -5.57 -21.10 11.65
C THR A 426 -6.73 -20.73 12.58
N ILE A 427 -6.56 -19.64 13.37
CA ILE A 427 -7.62 -19.09 14.21
C ILE A 427 -8.90 -18.78 13.41
N THR A 428 -8.74 -18.31 12.17
CA THR A 428 -9.87 -18.04 11.25
C THR A 428 -10.60 -19.32 10.89
N THR A 429 -9.87 -20.41 10.58
CA THR A 429 -10.47 -21.71 10.28
C THR A 429 -11.21 -22.25 11.50
N GLU A 430 -10.58 -22.15 12.67
CA GLU A 430 -11.17 -22.59 13.95
C GLU A 430 -12.43 -21.78 14.26
N MET A 431 -12.39 -20.47 14.11
CA MET A 431 -13.53 -19.58 14.32
C MET A 431 -14.70 -19.90 13.39
N LEU A 432 -14.45 -20.19 12.12
CA LEU A 432 -15.50 -20.58 11.16
C LEU A 432 -16.15 -21.91 11.52
N ILE A 433 -15.36 -22.89 11.97
CA ILE A 433 -15.85 -24.18 12.42
C ILE A 433 -16.69 -24.02 13.69
N ASP A 434 -16.17 -23.30 14.66
CA ASP A 434 -16.77 -23.11 15.98
C ASP A 434 -18.03 -22.24 15.95
N LYS A 435 -18.11 -21.30 14.99
CA LYS A 435 -19.32 -20.52 14.73
C LYS A 435 -20.56 -21.38 14.48
N ASN A 436 -20.37 -22.52 13.79
CA ASN A 436 -21.46 -23.46 13.50
C ASN A 436 -21.73 -24.45 14.62
N LYS A 437 -20.79 -24.64 15.56
CA LYS A 437 -20.84 -25.66 16.60
C LYS A 437 -21.15 -25.12 17.99
N LEU A 438 -20.66 -23.93 18.30
CA LEU A 438 -20.76 -23.36 19.65
C LEU A 438 -22.03 -22.52 19.80
N SER A 439 -22.54 -22.46 21.03
CA SER A 439 -23.51 -21.42 21.40
C SER A 439 -22.88 -20.03 21.32
N LYS A 440 -23.71 -18.98 21.15
CA LYS A 440 -23.27 -17.59 21.12
C LYS A 440 -22.34 -17.27 22.29
N ASN A 441 -22.71 -17.64 23.52
CA ASN A 441 -21.93 -17.35 24.72
C ASN A 441 -20.56 -18.02 24.69
N ASN A 442 -20.48 -19.27 24.28
CA ASN A 442 -19.22 -20.01 24.18
C ASN A 442 -18.34 -19.49 23.04
N PHE A 443 -18.95 -19.06 21.93
CA PHE A 443 -18.23 -18.40 20.82
C PHE A 443 -17.64 -17.08 21.28
N ILE A 444 -18.42 -16.22 21.94
CA ILE A 444 -17.94 -14.94 22.47
C ILE A 444 -16.84 -15.16 23.51
N LYS A 445 -17.00 -16.10 24.42
CA LYS A 445 -15.95 -16.42 25.40
C LYS A 445 -14.60 -16.77 24.75
N LYS A 446 -14.63 -17.44 23.59
CA LYS A 446 -13.42 -17.86 22.87
C LYS A 446 -12.87 -16.80 21.92
N PHE A 447 -13.72 -16.13 21.17
CA PHE A 447 -13.33 -15.23 20.06
C PHE A 447 -13.79 -13.78 20.25
N GLY A 448 -14.51 -13.46 21.32
CA GLY A 448 -15.11 -12.14 21.54
C GLY A 448 -14.09 -10.99 21.54
N HIS A 449 -12.88 -11.26 22.00
CA HIS A 449 -11.77 -10.29 22.04
C HIS A 449 -11.21 -9.94 20.64
N LEU A 450 -11.49 -10.73 19.61
CA LEU A 450 -11.04 -10.49 18.25
C LEU A 450 -11.87 -9.40 17.55
N ARG A 451 -11.30 -8.77 16.53
CA ARG A 451 -11.93 -7.75 15.68
C ARG A 451 -11.84 -8.17 14.22
N PRO A 452 -12.88 -7.87 13.39
CA PRO A 452 -12.85 -8.20 11.97
C PRO A 452 -11.88 -7.32 11.20
N ASP A 453 -11.58 -6.12 11.71
CA ASP A 453 -10.81 -5.09 11.06
C ASP A 453 -9.81 -4.48 12.04
N THR A 454 -8.56 -4.36 11.61
CA THR A 454 -7.47 -3.75 12.39
C THR A 454 -7.22 -2.29 12.03
N TYR A 455 -7.78 -1.80 10.92
CA TYR A 455 -7.59 -0.41 10.47
C TYR A 455 -8.21 0.62 11.40
N GLU A 456 -9.33 0.27 12.01
CA GLU A 456 -10.10 1.18 12.84
C GLU A 456 -10.11 0.66 14.28
N ILE A 457 -9.29 1.25 15.12
CA ILE A 457 -9.14 0.84 16.53
C ILE A 457 -10.46 0.99 17.33
N THR A 458 -11.39 1.81 16.84
CA THR A 458 -12.72 1.98 17.42
C THR A 458 -13.75 0.99 16.90
N SER A 459 -13.39 0.10 15.95
CA SER A 459 -14.27 -0.97 15.49
C SER A 459 -14.64 -1.86 16.65
N LYS A 460 -15.90 -2.27 16.71
CA LYS A 460 -16.39 -3.20 17.72
C LYS A 460 -15.67 -4.55 17.60
N ASN A 461 -15.29 -5.14 18.72
CA ASN A 461 -14.86 -6.54 18.76
C ASN A 461 -16.05 -7.48 18.52
N TYR A 462 -15.81 -8.79 18.46
CA TYR A 462 -16.89 -9.77 18.24
C TYR A 462 -17.83 -9.91 19.43
N GLU A 463 -17.43 -9.54 20.63
CA GLU A 463 -18.31 -9.50 21.81
C GLU A 463 -19.33 -8.37 21.68
N ASP A 464 -18.87 -7.13 21.46
CA ASP A 464 -19.72 -5.92 21.38
C ASP A 464 -20.47 -5.83 20.04
N GLY A 465 -19.97 -6.46 18.99
CA GLY A 465 -20.48 -6.40 17.63
C GLY A 465 -21.06 -7.71 17.11
N TYR A 466 -21.35 -8.72 17.97
CA TYR A 466 -21.76 -10.04 17.52
C TYR A 466 -22.93 -10.02 16.53
N GLU A 467 -23.99 -9.28 16.86
CA GLU A 467 -25.17 -9.18 15.99
C GLU A 467 -24.86 -8.47 14.67
N LEU A 468 -23.97 -7.48 14.71
CA LEU A 468 -23.55 -6.75 13.51
C LEU A 468 -22.81 -7.67 12.52
N TYR A 469 -21.89 -8.51 13.01
CA TYR A 469 -20.99 -9.29 12.16
C TYR A 469 -21.56 -10.69 11.80
N PHE A 470 -22.44 -11.25 12.62
CA PHE A 470 -22.83 -12.66 12.49
C PHE A 470 -24.33 -12.91 12.29
N LYS A 471 -25.20 -11.88 12.33
CA LYS A 471 -26.66 -12.02 12.23
C LYS A 471 -27.12 -12.62 10.89
N ASN A 472 -26.46 -12.29 9.79
CA ASN A 472 -26.87 -12.66 8.43
C ASN A 472 -26.00 -13.73 7.75
N ASN A 473 -25.06 -14.34 8.46
CA ASN A 473 -24.18 -15.33 7.84
C ASN A 473 -24.92 -16.68 7.73
N LYS A 474 -25.28 -17.04 6.47
CA LYS A 474 -25.69 -18.40 6.12
C LYS A 474 -24.63 -19.39 6.61
N LYS A 475 -25.09 -20.56 7.10
CA LYS A 475 -24.19 -21.68 7.44
C LYS A 475 -23.21 -21.89 6.28
N ILE A 476 -21.94 -21.72 6.54
CA ILE A 476 -20.90 -21.99 5.56
C ILE A 476 -20.67 -23.49 5.56
N ASP A 477 -21.41 -24.22 4.72
CA ASP A 477 -21.13 -25.63 4.43
C ASP A 477 -19.85 -25.77 3.58
N LYS A 478 -18.73 -25.32 4.10
CA LYS A 478 -17.45 -25.75 3.56
C LYS A 478 -17.08 -27.07 4.22
N LYS A 479 -17.40 -28.18 3.56
CA LYS A 479 -16.66 -29.43 3.76
C LYS A 479 -15.19 -29.11 3.51
N ILE A 480 -14.42 -28.99 4.57
CA ILE A 480 -12.96 -28.85 4.47
C ILE A 480 -12.48 -30.23 4.05
N ASP A 481 -12.27 -30.41 2.76
CA ASP A 481 -11.71 -31.65 2.21
C ASP A 481 -10.27 -31.75 2.68
N LYS A 482 -10.06 -32.46 3.78
CA LYS A 482 -8.75 -32.62 4.43
C LYS A 482 -7.97 -33.74 3.71
N LYS A 483 -7.54 -33.49 2.49
CA LYS A 483 -6.45 -34.30 1.94
C LYS A 483 -5.22 -34.03 2.77
N LYS A 484 -4.84 -34.97 3.63
CA LYS A 484 -3.59 -34.87 4.42
C LYS A 484 -2.39 -34.98 3.47
N PHE A 485 -1.58 -33.95 3.43
CA PHE A 485 -0.27 -34.02 2.79
C PHE A 485 0.75 -34.56 3.80
N ILE A 486 1.49 -35.60 3.40
CA ILE A 486 2.58 -36.19 4.17
C ILE A 486 3.78 -36.30 3.25
N PHE A 487 4.94 -35.79 3.68
CA PHE A 487 6.18 -35.95 2.94
C PHE A 487 6.55 -37.45 2.82
N ASN A 488 6.87 -37.90 1.64
CA ASN A 488 7.35 -39.26 1.42
C ASN A 488 8.82 -39.39 1.87
N LYS A 489 9.31 -40.65 2.00
CA LYS A 489 10.67 -40.95 2.48
C LYS A 489 11.77 -40.28 1.63
N ILE A 490 11.55 -40.16 0.32
CA ILE A 490 12.54 -39.55 -0.61
C ILE A 490 12.60 -38.04 -0.36
N GLN A 491 11.43 -37.38 -0.20
CA GLN A 491 11.33 -35.96 0.12
C GLN A 491 11.99 -35.67 1.47
N ILE A 492 11.68 -36.45 2.49
CA ILE A 492 12.32 -36.32 3.82
C ILE A 492 13.83 -36.46 3.74
N LYS A 493 14.34 -37.45 2.99
CA LYS A 493 15.78 -37.62 2.80
C LYS A 493 16.44 -36.44 2.10
N LYS A 494 15.75 -35.84 1.10
CA LYS A 494 16.23 -34.63 0.44
C LYS A 494 16.20 -33.42 1.41
N ILE A 495 15.15 -33.24 2.16
CA ILE A 495 15.01 -32.14 3.14
C ILE A 495 16.08 -32.23 4.22
N ASN A 496 16.33 -33.41 4.80
CA ASN A 496 17.33 -33.61 5.85
C ASN A 496 18.78 -33.35 5.42
N LYS A 497 19.07 -33.27 4.12
CA LYS A 497 20.37 -32.83 3.62
C LYS A 497 20.62 -31.32 3.76
N PHE A 498 19.57 -30.56 3.93
CA PHE A 498 19.62 -29.08 3.98
C PHE A 498 19.39 -28.52 5.40
N LEU A 499 18.76 -29.30 6.29
CA LEU A 499 18.60 -28.99 7.70
C LEU A 499 19.84 -29.42 8.50
#